data_316dd1d063fe4fd9bdf7fbcb3a4e5ec9
#
_entry.id   316dd1d063fe4fd9bdf7fbcb3a4e5ec9
#
_cell.length_a   1.000
_cell.length_b   1.000
_cell.length_c   1.000
_cell.angle_alpha   90.00
_cell.angle_beta   90.00
_cell.angle_gamma   90.00
#
_symmetry.space_group_name_H-M   'P 1'
#
loop_
_entity.id
_entity.type
_entity.pdbx_description
1 polymer ?
#
loop_
_entity_poly.entity_id
_entity_poly.type
_entity_poly.pdbx_seq_one_letter_code
_entity_poly.pdbx_strand_id
1 'polypeptide(L)'
;MACSSLRRLFLCACIFAGTSLGLTARAATPDSSSSSVVELRIDGEIEPVLAEYIVNGIDQANRDHASLVLITISTPGGLDTSMRSIVQAILLSHVPVVTYVNPTGSRAASAGFFILLSADVAAMSPGTDTGAASPIMEIGGQVVQIDETLRKKILNEAT
;
A
#
# COMPACT_ATOMS: atom_id res chain seq x y z
N MET A 1 -41.63 -17.84 -85.41
CA MET A 1 -41.52 -18.49 -84.11
C MET A 1 -40.08 -18.46 -83.65
N ALA A 2 -39.66 -17.39 -82.98
CA ALA A 2 -38.38 -17.27 -82.26
C ALA A 2 -38.34 -15.95 -81.61
N CYS A 3 -38.87 -15.82 -80.44
CA CYS A 3 -38.70 -14.59 -79.64
C CYS A 3 -39.08 -14.89 -78.19
N SER A 4 -38.26 -15.62 -77.43
CA SER A 4 -38.43 -15.77 -75.98
C SER A 4 -37.15 -16.12 -75.22
N SER A 5 -35.97 -16.06 -75.86
CA SER A 5 -34.73 -16.49 -75.14
C SER A 5 -33.84 -15.30 -74.66
N LEU A 6 -34.17 -14.08 -75.01
CA LEU A 6 -33.31 -12.93 -74.74
C LEU A 6 -33.67 -12.17 -73.45
N ARG A 7 -34.73 -12.57 -72.75
CA ARG A 7 -35.27 -11.86 -71.59
C ARG A 7 -34.86 -12.47 -70.24
N ARG A 8 -34.13 -13.61 -70.23
CA ARG A 8 -33.67 -14.28 -68.97
C ARG A 8 -32.21 -14.07 -68.67
N LEU A 9 -31.44 -13.33 -69.49
CA LEU A 9 -30.01 -13.11 -69.25
C LEU A 9 -29.69 -11.78 -68.54
N PHE A 10 -30.68 -10.92 -68.27
CA PHE A 10 -30.48 -9.65 -67.60
C PHE A 10 -30.88 -9.61 -66.13
N LEU A 11 -31.31 -10.72 -65.55
CA LEU A 11 -31.78 -10.77 -64.15
C LEU A 11 -30.79 -11.41 -63.19
N CYS A 12 -29.57 -11.75 -63.57
CA CYS A 12 -28.60 -12.40 -62.72
C CYS A 12 -27.36 -11.55 -62.37
N ALA A 13 -27.32 -10.28 -62.76
CA ALA A 13 -26.12 -9.42 -62.60
C ALA A 13 -26.20 -8.39 -61.45
N CYS A 14 -27.24 -8.39 -60.62
CA CYS A 14 -27.43 -7.33 -59.61
C CYS A 14 -27.46 -7.79 -58.14
N ILE A 15 -26.93 -8.95 -57.78
CA ILE A 15 -26.89 -9.40 -56.36
C ILE A 15 -25.46 -9.83 -55.99
N PHE A 16 -24.49 -8.90 -56.04
CA PHE A 16 -23.21 -9.04 -55.36
C PHE A 16 -22.57 -7.68 -55.11
N ALA A 17 -23.36 -6.75 -54.56
CA ALA A 17 -22.79 -5.59 -53.85
C ALA A 17 -22.96 -5.84 -52.37
N GLY A 18 -22.27 -6.86 -51.87
CA GLY A 18 -22.12 -7.13 -50.42
C GLY A 18 -21.23 -6.06 -49.81
N THR A 19 -21.84 -5.11 -49.13
CA THR A 19 -21.17 -4.17 -48.25
C THR A 19 -20.42 -4.92 -47.15
N SER A 20 -19.11 -5.11 -47.33
CA SER A 20 -18.24 -5.54 -46.26
C SER A 20 -18.08 -4.36 -45.27
N LEU A 21 -18.99 -4.29 -44.29
CA LEU A 21 -18.76 -3.50 -43.07
C LEU A 21 -17.59 -4.15 -42.34
N GLY A 22 -16.38 -3.65 -42.55
CA GLY A 22 -15.22 -4.03 -41.78
C GLY A 22 -15.45 -3.60 -40.34
N LEU A 23 -15.85 -4.55 -39.49
CA LEU A 23 -15.80 -4.42 -38.05
C LEU A 23 -14.31 -4.40 -37.68
N THR A 24 -13.70 -3.20 -37.62
CA THR A 24 -12.39 -3.05 -36.99
C THR A 24 -12.60 -3.26 -35.51
N ALA A 25 -12.41 -4.50 -35.04
CA ALA A 25 -12.24 -4.77 -33.64
C ALA A 25 -10.99 -4.02 -33.17
N ARG A 26 -11.20 -2.87 -32.56
CA ARG A 26 -10.16 -2.13 -31.86
C ARG A 26 -9.78 -3.02 -30.65
N ALA A 27 -8.70 -3.77 -30.81
CA ALA A 27 -8.09 -4.45 -29.67
C ALA A 27 -7.83 -3.38 -28.61
N ALA A 28 -8.56 -3.45 -27.51
CA ALA A 28 -8.22 -2.66 -26.32
C ALA A 28 -6.83 -3.16 -25.91
N THR A 29 -5.80 -2.37 -26.14
CA THR A 29 -4.52 -2.55 -25.52
C THR A 29 -4.78 -2.56 -24.01
N PRO A 30 -4.41 -3.62 -23.26
CA PRO A 30 -4.47 -3.54 -21.82
C PRO A 30 -3.62 -2.35 -21.42
N ASP A 31 -4.25 -1.38 -20.78
CA ASP A 31 -3.56 -0.27 -20.15
C ASP A 31 -2.66 -0.91 -19.10
N SER A 32 -1.40 -1.08 -19.43
CA SER A 32 -0.37 -1.52 -18.49
C SER A 32 -0.05 -0.32 -17.58
N SER A 33 -1.02 0.06 -16.75
CA SER A 33 -0.74 0.82 -15.56
C SER A 33 0.22 -0.05 -14.75
N SER A 34 1.51 0.25 -14.83
CA SER A 34 2.51 -0.45 -14.05
C SER A 34 2.14 -0.27 -12.58
N SER A 35 1.62 -1.33 -11.96
CA SER A 35 1.33 -1.33 -10.54
C SER A 35 2.64 -1.10 -9.80
N SER A 36 2.88 0.14 -9.34
CA SER A 36 4.08 0.48 -8.59
C SER A 36 3.85 0.18 -7.11
N VAL A 37 4.78 -0.54 -6.52
CA VAL A 37 4.84 -0.77 -5.06
C VAL A 37 6.00 0.04 -4.52
N VAL A 38 5.71 0.87 -3.52
CA VAL A 38 6.75 1.64 -2.81
C VAL A 38 7.13 0.85 -1.57
N GLU A 39 8.39 0.40 -1.50
CA GLU A 39 8.94 -0.25 -0.31
C GLU A 39 9.66 0.78 0.56
N LEU A 40 9.27 0.85 1.83
CA LEU A 40 9.91 1.64 2.88
C LEU A 40 10.41 0.70 3.97
N ARG A 41 11.50 1.07 4.64
CA ARG A 41 12.11 0.20 5.64
C ARG A 41 12.29 0.92 6.96
N ILE A 42 11.81 0.29 8.04
CA ILE A 42 12.11 0.63 9.42
C ILE A 42 13.11 -0.40 9.93
N ASP A 43 14.38 0.00 10.08
CA ASP A 43 15.44 -0.85 10.60
C ASP A 43 16.22 -0.08 11.68
N GLY A 44 16.07 -0.51 12.94
CA GLY A 44 16.60 0.19 14.10
C GLY A 44 15.60 1.05 14.87
N GLU A 45 16.09 2.03 15.63
CA GLU A 45 15.26 2.86 16.49
C GLU A 45 14.40 3.86 15.70
N ILE A 46 13.18 4.11 16.19
CA ILE A 46 12.25 5.05 15.59
C ILE A 46 12.61 6.46 16.07
N GLU A 47 13.40 7.16 15.28
CA GLU A 47 13.92 8.50 15.47
C GLU A 47 13.27 9.52 14.52
N PRO A 48 13.46 10.83 14.73
CA PRO A 48 12.87 11.87 13.88
C PRO A 48 13.25 11.74 12.40
N VAL A 49 14.52 11.40 12.08
CA VAL A 49 15.00 11.25 10.70
C VAL A 49 14.32 10.05 10.01
N LEU A 50 14.18 8.94 10.74
CA LEU A 50 13.45 7.76 10.21
C LEU A 50 11.97 8.08 10.01
N ALA A 51 11.36 8.80 10.95
CA ALA A 51 9.95 9.22 10.81
C ALA A 51 9.74 10.12 9.59
N GLU A 52 10.61 11.10 9.38
CA GLU A 52 10.57 11.96 8.19
C GLU A 52 10.72 11.16 6.89
N TYR A 53 11.64 10.20 6.84
CA TYR A 53 11.80 9.30 5.70
C TYR A 53 10.52 8.52 5.38
N ILE A 54 9.88 7.92 6.39
CA ILE A 54 8.65 7.14 6.20
C ILE A 54 7.49 8.05 5.78
N VAL A 55 7.30 9.19 6.44
CA VAL A 55 6.22 10.15 6.12
C VAL A 55 6.39 10.66 4.68
N ASN A 56 7.58 11.10 4.31
CA ASN A 56 7.86 11.57 2.95
C ASN A 56 7.68 10.47 1.90
N GLY A 57 8.02 9.22 2.23
CA GLY A 57 7.82 8.06 1.35
C GLY A 57 6.34 7.77 1.10
N ILE A 58 5.50 7.82 2.14
CA ILE A 58 4.04 7.65 2.02
C ILE A 58 3.45 8.82 1.21
N ASP A 59 3.85 10.05 1.49
CA ASP A 59 3.40 11.23 0.74
C ASP A 59 3.78 11.15 -0.75
N GLN A 60 4.98 10.66 -1.04
CA GLN A 60 5.40 10.45 -2.43
C GLN A 60 4.56 9.37 -3.11
N ALA A 61 4.31 8.25 -2.44
CA ALA A 61 3.46 7.18 -2.94
C ALA A 61 2.04 7.67 -3.27
N ASN A 62 1.47 8.53 -2.40
CA ASN A 62 0.18 9.16 -2.62
C ASN A 62 0.18 10.08 -3.86
N ARG A 63 1.23 10.90 -4.04
CA ARG A 63 1.36 11.78 -5.23
C ARG A 63 1.51 11.00 -6.53
N ASP A 64 2.26 9.90 -6.48
CA ASP A 64 2.54 9.07 -7.65
C ASP A 64 1.43 8.04 -7.94
N HIS A 65 0.37 8.04 -7.12
CA HIS A 65 -0.73 7.06 -7.21
C HIS A 65 -0.21 5.62 -7.23
N ALA A 66 0.74 5.31 -6.35
CA ALA A 66 1.25 3.96 -6.19
C ALA A 66 0.11 2.98 -5.87
N SER A 67 0.29 1.71 -6.20
CA SER A 67 -0.73 0.69 -5.93
C SER A 67 -0.70 0.21 -4.49
N LEU A 68 0.46 0.33 -3.83
CA LEU A 68 0.69 -0.15 -2.47
C LEU A 68 1.94 0.53 -1.88
N VAL A 69 1.91 0.78 -0.58
CA VAL A 69 3.10 1.04 0.24
C VAL A 69 3.36 -0.18 1.11
N LEU A 70 4.54 -0.77 1.00
CA LEU A 70 5.01 -1.84 1.87
C LEU A 70 6.04 -1.29 2.86
N ILE A 71 5.75 -1.36 4.15
CA ILE A 71 6.68 -0.95 5.21
C ILE A 71 7.22 -2.21 5.89
N THR A 72 8.49 -2.54 5.65
CA THR A 72 9.17 -3.62 6.36
C THR A 72 9.67 -3.12 7.71
N ILE A 73 9.50 -3.92 8.77
CA ILE A 73 9.75 -3.50 10.17
C ILE A 73 10.69 -4.46 10.87
N SER A 74 11.78 -3.89 11.43
CA SER A 74 12.68 -4.52 12.38
C SER A 74 13.14 -3.46 13.40
N THR A 75 12.44 -3.31 14.52
CA THR A 75 12.69 -2.23 15.48
C THR A 75 12.52 -2.65 16.94
N PRO A 76 13.39 -2.17 17.84
CA PRO A 76 13.16 -2.26 19.27
C PRO A 76 12.13 -1.27 19.80
N GLY A 77 11.72 -0.28 18.97
CA GLY A 77 10.89 0.85 19.34
C GLY A 77 11.59 2.18 19.13
N GLY A 78 11.20 3.21 19.88
CA GLY A 78 11.79 4.53 19.79
C GLY A 78 10.89 5.63 20.34
N LEU A 79 11.04 6.85 19.82
CA LEU A 79 10.35 8.04 20.33
C LEU A 79 8.85 8.01 20.00
N ASP A 80 8.03 8.35 21.00
CA ASP A 80 6.58 8.45 20.87
C ASP A 80 6.16 9.49 19.81
N THR A 81 6.80 10.64 19.78
CA THR A 81 6.51 11.69 18.80
C THR A 81 6.76 11.25 17.37
N SER A 82 7.85 10.55 17.13
CA SER A 82 8.21 9.97 15.82
C SER A 82 7.22 8.89 15.39
N MET A 83 6.87 7.98 16.32
CA MET A 83 5.85 6.95 16.11
C MET A 83 4.50 7.57 15.72
N ARG A 84 4.02 8.58 16.45
CA ARG A 84 2.74 9.23 16.15
C ARG A 84 2.73 9.88 14.76
N SER A 85 3.83 10.49 14.34
CA SER A 85 3.95 11.06 12.99
C SER A 85 3.80 9.99 11.90
N ILE A 86 4.45 8.83 12.09
CA ILE A 86 4.33 7.69 11.16
C ILE A 86 2.90 7.14 11.15
N VAL A 87 2.32 6.88 12.33
CA VAL A 87 0.94 6.37 12.46
C VAL A 87 -0.05 7.31 11.78
N GLN A 88 0.08 8.62 12.00
CA GLN A 88 -0.78 9.61 11.36
C GLN A 88 -0.65 9.58 9.83
N ALA A 89 0.56 9.48 9.29
CA ALA A 89 0.79 9.40 7.85
C ALA A 89 0.16 8.12 7.25
N ILE A 90 0.27 6.99 7.94
CA ILE A 90 -0.37 5.73 7.52
C ILE A 90 -1.90 5.89 7.48
N LEU A 91 -2.51 6.40 8.57
CA LEU A 91 -3.96 6.56 8.67
C LEU A 91 -4.55 7.58 7.67
N LEU A 92 -3.76 8.55 7.22
CA LEU A 92 -4.16 9.56 6.23
C LEU A 92 -3.78 9.16 4.79
N SER A 93 -3.14 8.03 4.59
CA SER A 93 -2.74 7.58 3.26
C SER A 93 -3.95 7.25 2.40
N HIS A 94 -3.90 7.69 1.13
CA HIS A 94 -4.89 7.29 0.10
C HIS A 94 -4.48 6.00 -0.62
N VAL A 95 -3.21 5.62 -0.50
CA VAL A 95 -2.66 4.37 -1.03
C VAL A 95 -2.67 3.33 0.09
N PRO A 96 -3.14 2.11 -0.16
CA PRO A 96 -3.11 1.05 0.84
C PRO A 96 -1.71 0.84 1.42
N VAL A 97 -1.62 0.73 2.74
CA VAL A 97 -0.37 0.51 3.45
C VAL A 97 -0.34 -0.89 4.06
N VAL A 98 0.69 -1.64 3.75
CA VAL A 98 0.98 -2.95 4.36
C VAL A 98 2.21 -2.83 5.22
N THR A 99 2.14 -3.31 6.45
CA THR A 99 3.29 -3.44 7.34
C THR A 99 3.69 -4.90 7.47
N TYR A 100 4.98 -5.17 7.46
CA TYR A 100 5.51 -6.53 7.48
C TYR A 100 6.74 -6.65 8.38
N VAL A 101 6.63 -7.43 9.46
CA VAL A 101 7.76 -7.72 10.34
C VAL A 101 8.64 -8.78 9.69
N ASN A 102 9.85 -8.41 9.28
CA ASN A 102 10.77 -9.22 8.48
C ASN A 102 12.22 -8.71 8.63
N PRO A 103 13.23 -9.58 8.55
CA PRO A 103 13.21 -11.03 8.37
C PRO A 103 12.86 -11.83 9.65
N THR A 104 12.93 -13.17 9.56
CA THR A 104 12.88 -14.05 10.76
C THR A 104 13.86 -13.58 11.83
N GLY A 105 13.41 -13.50 13.08
CA GLY A 105 14.17 -12.94 14.20
C GLY A 105 13.99 -11.44 14.42
N SER A 106 13.35 -10.73 13.48
CA SER A 106 12.98 -9.32 13.64
C SER A 106 11.84 -9.15 14.63
N ARG A 107 11.69 -7.91 15.09
CA ARG A 107 10.59 -7.54 15.99
C ARG A 107 10.00 -6.18 15.63
N ALA A 108 8.73 -6.00 15.99
CA ALA A 108 8.06 -4.72 16.02
C ALA A 108 7.68 -4.39 17.47
N ALA A 109 8.66 -3.96 18.27
CA ALA A 109 8.46 -3.73 19.69
C ALA A 109 8.15 -2.27 20.02
N SER A 110 7.42 -2.04 21.15
CA SER A 110 7.12 -0.70 21.65
C SER A 110 6.45 0.18 20.59
N ALA A 111 7.07 1.29 20.18
CA ALA A 111 6.58 2.17 19.10
C ALA A 111 6.30 1.41 17.78
N GLY A 112 7.10 0.38 17.47
CA GLY A 112 6.91 -0.48 16.31
C GLY A 112 5.60 -1.26 16.32
N PHE A 113 5.10 -1.65 17.50
CA PHE A 113 3.81 -2.30 17.65
C PHE A 113 2.65 -1.41 17.19
N PHE A 114 2.65 -0.13 17.56
CA PHE A 114 1.60 0.80 17.13
C PHE A 114 1.65 1.07 15.63
N ILE A 115 2.86 1.19 15.06
CA ILE A 115 3.04 1.34 13.61
C ILE A 115 2.53 0.09 12.88
N LEU A 116 2.86 -1.11 13.38
CA LEU A 116 2.38 -2.38 12.81
C LEU A 116 0.86 -2.42 12.73
N LEU A 117 0.17 -2.02 13.80
CA LEU A 117 -1.29 -2.09 13.90
C LEU A 117 -2.03 -0.95 13.16
N SER A 118 -1.34 0.13 12.78
CA SER A 118 -1.98 1.27 12.12
C SER A 118 -2.21 1.06 10.61
N ALA A 119 -1.63 0.03 10.02
CA ALA A 119 -1.72 -0.26 8.59
C ALA A 119 -3.03 -0.97 8.22
N ASP A 120 -3.40 -0.92 6.94
CA ASP A 120 -4.55 -1.65 6.38
C ASP A 120 -4.36 -3.17 6.50
N VAL A 121 -3.11 -3.62 6.35
CA VAL A 121 -2.74 -5.03 6.55
C VAL A 121 -1.45 -5.11 7.34
N ALA A 122 -1.48 -5.89 8.42
CA ALA A 122 -0.31 -6.21 9.23
C ALA A 122 0.07 -7.68 9.04
N ALA A 123 1.34 -7.94 8.71
CA ALA A 123 1.87 -9.27 8.48
C ALA A 123 3.18 -9.48 9.25
N MET A 124 3.47 -10.73 9.56
CA MET A 124 4.68 -11.12 10.30
C MET A 124 5.29 -12.38 9.70
N SER A 125 6.60 -12.39 9.53
CA SER A 125 7.35 -13.61 9.19
C SER A 125 7.32 -14.61 10.35
N PRO A 126 7.39 -15.91 10.07
CA PRO A 126 7.60 -16.90 11.13
C PRO A 126 8.85 -16.59 11.97
N GLY A 127 8.73 -16.72 13.29
CA GLY A 127 9.85 -16.46 14.22
C GLY A 127 10.14 -14.98 14.43
N THR A 128 9.20 -14.10 14.15
CA THR A 128 9.23 -12.68 14.54
C THR A 128 8.32 -12.45 15.72
N ASP A 129 8.52 -11.35 16.45
CA ASP A 129 7.69 -11.01 17.59
C ASP A 129 7.25 -9.53 17.56
N THR A 130 6.22 -9.20 18.37
CA THR A 130 5.70 -7.85 18.50
C THR A 130 5.11 -7.63 19.89
N GLY A 131 4.96 -6.37 20.30
CA GLY A 131 4.39 -6.01 21.60
C GLY A 131 5.34 -5.14 22.43
N ALA A 132 5.44 -5.44 23.73
CA ALA A 132 6.23 -4.65 24.70
C ALA A 132 5.95 -3.15 24.65
N ALA A 133 4.68 -2.77 24.43
CA ALA A 133 4.24 -1.40 24.20
C ALA A 133 3.95 -0.61 25.49
N SER A 134 4.61 -0.96 26.58
CA SER A 134 4.51 -0.20 27.84
C SER A 134 5.37 1.06 27.75
N PRO A 135 4.80 2.25 28.00
CA PRO A 135 5.58 3.48 28.01
C PRO A 135 6.64 3.46 29.11
N ILE A 136 7.84 3.86 28.74
CA ILE A 136 8.94 4.12 29.69
C ILE A 136 9.33 5.60 29.61
N MET A 137 9.73 6.17 30.70
CA MET A 137 10.24 7.54 30.75
C MET A 137 11.73 7.48 31.04
N GLU A 138 12.51 8.15 30.19
CA GLU A 138 13.95 8.26 30.36
C GLU A 138 14.31 9.72 30.65
N ILE A 139 15.00 9.97 31.76
CA ILE A 139 15.48 11.30 32.15
C ILE A 139 16.97 11.18 32.40
N GLY A 140 17.76 11.90 31.60
CA GLY A 140 19.21 11.93 31.75
C GLY A 140 19.92 10.58 31.58
N GLY A 141 19.39 9.68 30.73
CA GLY A 141 19.93 8.35 30.47
C GLY A 141 19.54 7.31 31.52
N GLN A 142 18.63 7.64 32.43
CA GLN A 142 18.11 6.71 33.43
C GLN A 142 16.61 6.45 33.20
N VAL A 143 16.25 5.16 33.18
CA VAL A 143 14.83 4.75 33.13
C VAL A 143 14.19 5.10 34.48
N VAL A 144 13.22 5.99 34.45
CA VAL A 144 12.44 6.38 35.63
C VAL A 144 11.16 5.53 35.64
N GLN A 145 10.88 4.93 36.81
CA GLN A 145 9.61 4.23 37.01
C GLN A 145 8.47 5.23 36.99
N ILE A 146 7.59 5.09 36.03
CA ILE A 146 6.36 5.87 35.91
C ILE A 146 5.37 5.37 36.96
N ASP A 147 4.79 6.29 37.75
CA ASP A 147 3.69 5.97 38.65
C ASP A 147 2.53 5.32 37.88
N GLU A 148 1.89 4.33 38.50
CA GLU A 148 0.80 3.52 37.92
C GLU A 148 -0.35 4.41 37.38
N THR A 149 -0.62 5.55 38.03
CA THR A 149 -1.64 6.50 37.60
C THR A 149 -1.26 7.19 36.29
N LEU A 150 -0.01 7.63 36.16
CA LEU A 150 0.52 8.25 34.95
C LEU A 150 0.63 7.24 33.82
N ARG A 151 1.06 6.01 34.14
CA ARG A 151 1.11 4.91 33.19
C ARG A 151 -0.26 4.60 32.58
N LYS A 152 -1.33 4.53 33.38
CA LYS A 152 -2.70 4.35 32.92
C LYS A 152 -3.16 5.49 32.02
N LYS A 153 -2.80 6.74 32.36
CA LYS A 153 -3.13 7.89 31.53
C LYS A 153 -2.49 7.80 30.14
N ILE A 154 -1.19 7.52 30.08
CA ILE A 154 -0.45 7.42 28.82
C ILE A 154 -0.99 6.26 27.95
N LEU A 155 -1.31 5.11 28.58
CA LEU A 155 -1.90 3.97 27.86
C LEU A 155 -3.28 4.28 27.30
N ASN A 156 -4.12 5.05 28.04
CA ASN A 156 -5.43 5.44 27.56
C ASN A 156 -5.39 6.51 26.44
N GLU A 157 -4.31 7.27 26.34
CA GLU A 157 -4.11 8.24 25.25
C GLU A 157 -3.56 7.57 23.97
N ALA A 158 -3.01 6.35 24.09
CA ALA A 158 -2.42 5.59 22.97
C ALA A 158 -3.43 4.65 22.28
N THR A 159 -4.65 4.52 22.82
CA THR A 159 -5.74 3.71 22.27
C THR A 159 -6.88 4.58 21.75
#